data_840d0c55f6a08bd69d011e392c93d9f7
#
_entry.id   840d0c55f6a08bd69d011e392c93d9f7
#
_cell.length_a   1.000
_cell.length_b   1.000
_cell.length_c   1.000
_cell.angle_alpha   90.00
_cell.angle_beta   90.00
_cell.angle_gamma   90.00
#
_symmetry.space_group_name_H-M   'P 1'
#
loop_
_entity.id
_entity.type
_entity.pdbx_description
1 polymer ?
#
loop_
_entity_poly.entity_id
_entity_poly.type
_entity_poly.pdbx_seq_one_letter_code
_entity_poly.pdbx_strand_id
1 'polypeptide(L)'
;AALWDPTDGDLDPSGVVYAYAKSARVHGAEFFTHTPVLETNQRADGSWDVVTEKGNIHAEYIVNAGGLWAREVGRMANVHLPVVPMEHHYLITEEIEQIANLPEGRRLPHCIDFEANIYLRQENTGMLLGTYEPRSTPWSLDGTPQNFGHDLLEPNLERIADRLELAFERIPALSTAGIKDTINGPFVFSPDG
;
A
#
# COMPACT_ATOMS: atom_id res chain seq x y z
N ALA A 1 -3.83 -24.77 -13.89
CA ALA A 1 -4.21 -23.91 -15.02
C ALA A 1 -3.96 -22.45 -14.61
N ALA A 2 -3.54 -21.60 -15.55
CA ALA A 2 -3.34 -20.16 -15.32
C ALA A 2 -4.17 -19.35 -16.33
N LEU A 3 -4.67 -18.19 -15.89
CA LEU A 3 -5.27 -17.19 -16.76
C LEU A 3 -4.19 -16.15 -17.09
N TRP A 4 -4.05 -15.83 -18.38
CA TRP A 4 -3.15 -14.80 -18.86
C TRP A 4 -3.97 -13.63 -19.42
N ASP A 5 -3.73 -12.42 -18.89
CA ASP A 5 -4.29 -11.18 -19.43
C ASP A 5 -3.16 -10.35 -20.06
N PRO A 6 -3.07 -10.32 -21.40
CA PRO A 6 -2.04 -9.57 -22.11
C PRO A 6 -2.33 -8.06 -22.15
N THR A 7 -3.50 -7.61 -21.70
CA THR A 7 -3.91 -6.18 -21.69
C THR A 7 -3.65 -5.50 -20.37
N ASP A 8 -3.32 -6.27 -19.34
CA ASP A 8 -2.93 -5.75 -18.04
C ASP A 8 -1.46 -5.32 -18.01
N GLY A 9 -1.05 -4.63 -16.96
CA GLY A 9 0.30 -4.10 -16.83
C GLY A 9 0.65 -3.74 -15.39
N ASP A 10 1.91 -3.39 -15.21
CA ASP A 10 2.41 -2.85 -13.94
C ASP A 10 2.75 -1.36 -14.07
N LEU A 11 2.73 -0.69 -12.94
CA LEU A 11 3.05 0.72 -12.86
C LEU A 11 3.88 1.03 -11.61
N ASP A 12 4.67 2.08 -11.67
CA ASP A 12 5.33 2.63 -10.49
C ASP A 12 4.33 3.44 -9.65
N PRO A 13 4.01 3.03 -8.42
CA PRO A 13 3.03 3.72 -7.58
C PRO A 13 3.37 5.20 -7.34
N SER A 14 4.64 5.49 -7.09
CA SER A 14 5.09 6.87 -6.87
C SER A 14 4.95 7.71 -8.13
N GLY A 15 5.34 7.17 -9.28
CA GLY A 15 5.19 7.82 -10.59
C GLY A 15 3.74 8.17 -10.90
N VAL A 16 2.81 7.25 -10.62
CA VAL A 16 1.36 7.49 -10.81
C VAL A 16 0.86 8.59 -9.89
N VAL A 17 1.21 8.57 -8.60
CA VAL A 17 0.82 9.64 -7.67
C VAL A 17 1.34 11.00 -8.13
N TYR A 18 2.60 11.08 -8.56
CA TYR A 18 3.17 12.31 -9.10
C TYR A 18 2.49 12.77 -10.39
N ALA A 19 2.13 11.85 -11.28
CA ALA A 19 1.43 12.17 -12.51
C ALA A 19 0.03 12.76 -12.22
N TYR A 20 -0.73 12.14 -11.31
CA TYR A 20 -2.02 12.68 -10.88
C TYR A 20 -1.88 14.05 -10.20
N ALA A 21 -0.93 14.20 -9.29
CA ALA A 21 -0.70 15.48 -8.62
C ALA A 21 -0.29 16.59 -9.61
N LYS A 22 0.55 16.27 -10.60
CA LYS A 22 0.94 17.20 -11.65
C LYS A 22 -0.26 17.60 -12.52
N SER A 23 -1.06 16.62 -12.93
CA SER A 23 -2.27 16.88 -13.72
C SER A 23 -3.27 17.75 -12.95
N ALA A 24 -3.54 17.42 -11.68
CA ALA A 24 -4.45 18.18 -10.84
C ALA A 24 -4.01 19.65 -10.70
N ARG A 25 -2.70 19.92 -10.53
CA ARG A 25 -2.17 21.30 -10.49
C ARG A 25 -2.41 22.05 -11.80
N VAL A 26 -2.26 21.40 -12.95
CA VAL A 26 -2.55 22.01 -14.26
C VAL A 26 -4.03 22.43 -14.36
N HIS A 27 -4.91 21.70 -13.68
CA HIS A 27 -6.34 22.00 -13.59
C HIS A 27 -6.74 22.91 -12.42
N GLY A 28 -5.77 23.53 -11.75
CA GLY A 28 -6.00 24.53 -10.71
C GLY A 28 -6.09 23.99 -9.28
N ALA A 29 -5.80 22.70 -9.05
CA ALA A 29 -5.75 22.18 -7.69
C ALA A 29 -4.52 22.70 -6.95
N GLU A 30 -4.71 23.11 -5.70
CA GLU A 30 -3.65 23.51 -4.78
C GLU A 30 -3.25 22.34 -3.86
N PHE A 31 -1.96 22.21 -3.58
CA PHE A 31 -1.41 21.15 -2.74
C PHE A 31 -0.62 21.75 -1.60
N PHE A 32 -1.06 21.50 -0.40
CA PHE A 32 -0.42 21.93 0.83
C PHE A 32 0.21 20.76 1.55
N THR A 33 1.44 20.42 1.20
CA THR A 33 2.22 19.37 1.87
C THR A 33 2.70 19.83 3.25
N HIS A 34 2.97 18.88 4.14
CA HIS A 34 3.37 19.17 5.52
C HIS A 34 2.40 20.16 6.21
N THR A 35 1.12 19.90 6.01
CA THR A 35 0.05 20.75 6.54
C THR A 35 -1.04 19.83 7.09
N PRO A 36 -0.87 19.29 8.30
CA PRO A 36 -1.86 18.41 8.90
C PRO A 36 -3.17 19.16 9.13
N VAL A 37 -4.27 18.47 8.85
CA VAL A 37 -5.61 18.91 9.25
C VAL A 37 -5.78 18.54 10.72
N LEU A 38 -6.14 19.56 11.53
CA LEU A 38 -6.31 19.42 12.96
C LEU A 38 -7.78 19.19 13.35
N GLU A 39 -8.70 19.88 12.65
CA GLU A 39 -10.14 19.80 12.89
C GLU A 39 -10.91 20.04 11.59
N THR A 40 -12.12 19.54 11.54
CA THR A 40 -13.11 19.89 10.52
C THR A 40 -14.42 20.27 11.19
N ASN A 41 -14.91 21.48 10.93
CA ASN A 41 -16.09 22.02 11.57
C ASN A 41 -17.16 22.31 10.52
N GLN A 42 -18.28 21.59 10.59
CA GLN A 42 -19.41 21.85 9.68
C GLN A 42 -20.17 23.11 10.12
N ARG A 43 -20.41 23.98 9.14
CA ARG A 43 -21.17 25.22 9.34
C ARG A 43 -22.68 24.98 9.17
N ALA A 44 -23.46 25.96 9.59
CA ALA A 44 -24.92 25.89 9.51
C ALA A 44 -25.47 25.82 8.08
N ASP A 45 -24.70 26.32 7.10
CA ASP A 45 -25.04 26.25 5.65
C ASP A 45 -24.61 24.94 4.98
N GLY A 46 -24.00 24.02 5.76
CA GLY A 46 -23.50 22.73 5.26
C GLY A 46 -22.08 22.74 4.73
N SER A 47 -21.46 23.92 4.57
CA SER A 47 -20.03 24.05 4.22
C SER A 47 -19.13 23.71 5.42
N TRP A 48 -17.82 23.71 5.21
CA TRP A 48 -16.84 23.27 6.20
C TRP A 48 -15.72 24.27 6.40
N ASP A 49 -15.31 24.41 7.64
CA ASP A 49 -14.04 25.04 8.01
C ASP A 49 -13.03 23.94 8.34
N VAL A 50 -11.99 23.83 7.53
CA VAL A 50 -10.87 22.92 7.72
C VAL A 50 -9.76 23.67 8.42
N VAL A 51 -9.45 23.30 9.66
CA VAL A 51 -8.43 23.93 10.48
C VAL A 51 -7.09 23.25 10.27
N THR A 52 -6.06 24.03 9.98
CA THR A 52 -4.67 23.56 9.85
C THR A 52 -3.71 24.42 10.64
N GLU A 53 -2.49 23.93 10.85
CA GLU A 53 -1.43 24.72 11.49
C GLU A 53 -1.05 25.99 10.71
N LYS A 54 -1.35 26.03 9.40
CA LYS A 54 -0.99 27.16 8.52
C LYS A 54 -2.14 28.09 8.19
N GLY A 55 -3.30 27.88 8.80
CA GLY A 55 -4.51 28.66 8.58
C GLY A 55 -5.71 27.78 8.25
N ASN A 56 -6.87 28.41 8.12
CA ASN A 56 -8.13 27.73 7.87
C ASN A 56 -8.50 27.79 6.39
N ILE A 57 -9.09 26.73 5.90
CA ILE A 57 -9.62 26.62 4.55
C ILE A 57 -11.14 26.47 4.65
N HIS A 58 -11.87 27.30 3.92
CA HIS A 58 -13.30 27.13 3.74
C HIS A 58 -13.58 26.26 2.51
N ALA A 59 -14.39 25.20 2.68
CA ALA A 59 -14.71 24.25 1.62
C ALA A 59 -16.20 23.90 1.62
N GLU A 60 -16.78 23.74 0.44
CA GLU A 60 -18.15 23.24 0.29
C GLU A 60 -18.24 21.74 0.62
N TYR A 61 -17.21 20.96 0.28
CA TYR A 61 -17.13 19.53 0.50
C TYR A 61 -15.76 19.13 1.00
N ILE A 62 -15.73 18.06 1.80
CA ILE A 62 -14.50 17.39 2.22
C ILE A 62 -14.51 15.95 1.68
N VAL A 63 -13.41 15.56 1.06
CA VAL A 63 -13.18 14.16 0.66
C VAL A 63 -12.11 13.57 1.55
N ASN A 64 -12.47 12.55 2.33
CA ASN A 64 -11.52 11.82 3.15
C ASN A 64 -10.78 10.78 2.32
N ALA A 65 -9.56 11.08 1.94
CA ALA A 65 -8.63 10.17 1.28
C ALA A 65 -7.40 9.90 2.18
N GLY A 66 -7.63 9.80 3.50
CA GLY A 66 -6.61 9.77 4.54
C GLY A 66 -5.81 8.48 4.66
N GLY A 67 -6.11 7.43 3.87
CA GLY A 67 -5.38 6.16 3.92
C GLY A 67 -5.31 5.61 5.34
N LEU A 68 -4.12 5.43 5.91
CA LEU A 68 -3.90 4.96 7.27
C LEU A 68 -4.59 5.83 8.34
N TRP A 69 -4.79 7.12 8.07
CA TRP A 69 -5.45 8.09 8.96
C TRP A 69 -6.93 8.31 8.64
N ALA A 70 -7.51 7.54 7.70
CA ALA A 70 -8.89 7.74 7.27
C ALA A 70 -9.89 7.69 8.45
N ARG A 71 -9.64 6.81 9.43
CA ARG A 71 -10.44 6.68 10.64
C ARG A 71 -10.39 7.95 11.51
N GLU A 72 -9.22 8.51 11.68
CA GLU A 72 -8.99 9.73 12.44
C GLU A 72 -9.63 10.94 11.75
N VAL A 73 -9.44 11.07 10.43
CA VAL A 73 -10.08 12.13 9.62
C VAL A 73 -11.60 11.99 9.64
N GLY A 74 -12.12 10.76 9.55
CA GLY A 74 -13.56 10.51 9.67
C GLY A 74 -14.12 10.99 11.01
N ARG A 75 -13.42 10.75 12.12
CA ARG A 75 -13.83 11.19 13.47
C ARG A 75 -13.94 12.72 13.59
N MET A 76 -13.11 13.47 12.88
CA MET A 76 -13.20 14.95 12.84
C MET A 76 -14.55 15.41 12.27
N ALA A 77 -15.19 14.60 11.43
CA ALA A 77 -16.51 14.89 10.87
C ALA A 77 -17.64 14.05 11.55
N ASN A 78 -17.39 13.49 12.75
CA ASN A 78 -18.30 12.59 13.47
C ASN A 78 -18.71 11.32 12.67
N VAL A 79 -17.83 10.87 11.75
CA VAL A 79 -18.03 9.64 10.98
C VAL A 79 -17.10 8.56 11.52
N HIS A 80 -17.65 7.42 11.91
CA HIS A 80 -16.90 6.27 12.36
C HIS A 80 -16.68 5.30 11.20
N LEU A 81 -15.46 5.31 10.65
CA LEU A 81 -15.08 4.39 9.56
C LEU A 81 -14.57 3.08 10.15
N PRO A 82 -15.11 1.92 9.74
CA PRO A 82 -14.68 0.61 10.21
C PRO A 82 -13.45 0.11 9.47
N VAL A 83 -12.41 0.93 9.40
CA VAL A 83 -11.14 0.59 8.74
C VAL A 83 -10.07 0.32 9.80
N VAL A 84 -9.26 -0.70 9.56
CA VAL A 84 -8.18 -1.11 10.47
C VAL A 84 -6.90 -1.31 9.68
N PRO A 85 -5.80 -0.64 10.05
CA PRO A 85 -4.50 -0.98 9.50
C PRO A 85 -4.06 -2.37 9.98
N MET A 86 -3.57 -3.17 9.03
CA MET A 86 -3.03 -4.51 9.28
C MET A 86 -1.57 -4.52 8.86
N GLU A 87 -0.75 -5.31 9.54
CA GLU A 87 0.61 -5.55 9.09
C GLU A 87 0.59 -6.39 7.80
N HIS A 88 1.41 -6.01 6.84
CA HIS A 88 1.51 -6.69 5.55
C HIS A 88 2.95 -6.86 5.14
N HIS A 89 3.31 -8.11 4.81
CA HIS A 89 4.67 -8.47 4.45
C HIS A 89 4.84 -8.68 2.95
N TYR A 90 6.00 -8.24 2.47
CA TYR A 90 6.59 -8.78 1.25
C TYR A 90 8.11 -8.89 1.41
N LEU A 91 8.70 -9.74 0.61
CA LEU A 91 10.16 -9.87 0.56
C LEU A 91 10.68 -9.65 -0.87
N ILE A 92 11.93 -9.24 -0.94
CA ILE A 92 12.69 -9.11 -2.18
C ILE A 92 13.81 -10.13 -2.12
N THR A 93 13.95 -10.93 -3.18
CA THR A 93 15.02 -11.92 -3.27
C THR A 93 16.32 -11.29 -3.73
N GLU A 94 17.42 -11.96 -3.44
CA GLU A 94 18.66 -11.79 -4.18
C GLU A 94 18.44 -12.15 -5.65
N GLU A 95 19.51 -12.02 -6.45
CA GLU A 95 19.50 -12.36 -7.86
C GLU A 95 19.07 -13.80 -8.11
N ILE A 96 18.20 -14.00 -9.11
CA ILE A 96 17.79 -15.29 -9.65
C ILE A 96 18.35 -15.40 -11.07
N GLU A 97 19.24 -16.39 -11.29
CA GLU A 97 19.96 -16.56 -12.55
C GLU A 97 19.02 -16.57 -13.78
N GLN A 98 17.87 -17.24 -13.68
CA GLN A 98 16.91 -17.32 -14.75
C GLN A 98 16.30 -15.95 -15.13
N ILE A 99 16.24 -15.04 -14.17
CA ILE A 99 15.74 -13.66 -14.38
C ILE A 99 16.88 -12.78 -14.90
N ALA A 100 18.06 -12.90 -14.33
CA ALA A 100 19.23 -12.13 -14.77
C ALA A 100 19.60 -12.41 -16.23
N ASN A 101 19.34 -13.61 -16.71
CA ASN A 101 19.60 -14.05 -18.10
C ASN A 101 18.43 -13.81 -19.06
N LEU A 102 17.38 -13.10 -18.67
CA LEU A 102 16.31 -12.74 -19.60
C LEU A 102 16.85 -11.83 -20.73
N PRO A 103 16.34 -11.99 -21.95
CA PRO A 103 16.66 -11.10 -23.06
C PRO A 103 16.38 -9.62 -22.69
N GLU A 104 17.21 -8.72 -23.21
CA GLU A 104 17.04 -7.28 -22.99
C GLU A 104 15.61 -6.82 -23.33
N GLY A 105 15.02 -6.03 -22.46
CA GLY A 105 13.65 -5.51 -22.58
C GLY A 105 12.55 -6.52 -22.29
N ARG A 106 12.88 -7.79 -21.98
CA ARG A 106 11.89 -8.77 -21.56
C ARG A 106 11.70 -8.71 -20.04
N ARG A 107 10.44 -8.65 -19.61
CA ARG A 107 10.05 -8.75 -18.21
C ARG A 107 9.08 -9.93 -18.02
N LEU A 108 9.11 -10.46 -16.81
CA LEU A 108 8.13 -11.46 -16.40
C LEU A 108 6.78 -10.77 -16.09
N PRO A 109 5.65 -11.42 -16.39
CA PRO A 109 4.35 -10.91 -15.96
C PRO A 109 4.24 -10.96 -14.44
N HIS A 110 3.35 -10.11 -13.89
CA HIS A 110 2.88 -10.31 -12.53
C HIS A 110 2.13 -11.63 -12.42
N CYS A 111 2.32 -12.32 -11.31
CA CYS A 111 1.63 -13.54 -11.01
C CYS A 111 0.89 -13.41 -9.69
N ILE A 112 -0.38 -13.77 -9.68
CA ILE A 112 -1.20 -13.83 -8.46
C ILE A 112 -1.70 -15.26 -8.33
N ASP A 113 -1.42 -15.90 -7.21
CA ASP A 113 -1.94 -17.22 -6.85
C ASP A 113 -2.96 -17.06 -5.72
N PHE A 114 -4.24 -17.11 -6.07
CA PHE A 114 -5.34 -16.96 -5.11
C PHE A 114 -5.46 -18.14 -4.14
N GLU A 115 -4.99 -19.34 -4.53
CA GLU A 115 -5.00 -20.52 -3.65
C GLU A 115 -3.91 -20.40 -2.58
N ALA A 116 -2.72 -20.01 -3.00
CA ALA A 116 -1.59 -19.79 -2.09
C ALA A 116 -1.66 -18.45 -1.35
N ASN A 117 -2.53 -17.53 -1.79
CA ASN A 117 -2.60 -16.14 -1.29
C ASN A 117 -1.25 -15.44 -1.38
N ILE A 118 -0.62 -15.50 -2.54
CA ILE A 118 0.64 -14.83 -2.84
C ILE A 118 0.56 -14.05 -4.14
N TYR A 119 1.40 -13.06 -4.26
CA TYR A 119 1.66 -12.35 -5.50
C TYR A 119 3.15 -12.20 -5.74
N LEU A 120 3.53 -12.21 -6.99
CA LEU A 120 4.93 -12.13 -7.41
C LEU A 120 5.07 -11.18 -8.59
N ARG A 121 6.16 -10.44 -8.57
CA ARG A 121 6.61 -9.67 -9.72
C ARG A 121 8.13 -9.67 -9.81
N GLN A 122 8.64 -9.46 -11.00
CA GLN A 122 10.07 -9.23 -11.18
C GLN A 122 10.50 -7.93 -10.50
N GLU A 123 11.58 -8.00 -9.72
CA GLU A 123 12.24 -6.85 -9.11
C GLU A 123 13.72 -6.86 -9.49
N ASN A 124 14.09 -6.04 -10.49
CA ASN A 124 15.41 -6.06 -11.11
C ASN A 124 15.78 -7.47 -11.61
N THR A 125 16.84 -8.09 -11.07
CA THR A 125 17.28 -9.46 -11.37
C THR A 125 16.75 -10.52 -10.40
N GLY A 126 15.91 -10.12 -9.46
CA GLY A 126 15.24 -10.98 -8.49
C GLY A 126 13.71 -10.91 -8.61
N MET A 127 13.04 -11.33 -7.54
CA MET A 127 11.58 -11.30 -7.42
C MET A 127 11.16 -10.55 -6.16
N LEU A 128 10.05 -9.82 -6.25
CA LEU A 128 9.25 -9.43 -5.11
C LEU A 128 8.18 -10.51 -4.91
N LEU A 129 8.10 -11.04 -3.69
CA LEU A 129 7.07 -11.97 -3.25
C LEU A 129 6.28 -11.35 -2.10
N GLY A 130 5.02 -11.09 -2.32
CA GLY A 130 4.11 -10.63 -1.27
C GLY A 130 3.13 -11.73 -0.87
N THR A 131 2.65 -11.62 0.37
CA THR A 131 1.77 -12.62 0.96
C THR A 131 0.50 -11.98 1.50
N TYR A 132 -0.62 -12.65 1.38
CA TYR A 132 -1.86 -12.31 2.09
C TYR A 132 -2.16 -13.41 3.10
N GLU A 133 -1.59 -13.26 4.30
CA GLU A 133 -1.80 -14.22 5.37
C GLU A 133 -3.23 -14.12 5.93
N PRO A 134 -3.92 -15.26 6.18
CA PRO A 134 -5.31 -15.27 6.67
C PRO A 134 -5.48 -14.69 8.09
N ARG A 135 -4.38 -14.56 8.83
CA ARG A 135 -4.36 -14.05 10.21
C ARG A 135 -3.41 -12.85 10.29
N SER A 136 -3.70 -11.81 9.55
CA SER A 136 -2.95 -10.56 9.63
C SER A 136 -3.05 -9.96 11.04
N THR A 137 -1.98 -9.32 11.49
CA THR A 137 -1.95 -8.65 12.78
C THR A 137 -2.48 -7.23 12.64
N PRO A 138 -3.52 -6.85 13.40
CA PRO A 138 -3.94 -5.45 13.45
C PRO A 138 -2.83 -4.57 14.01
N TRP A 139 -2.64 -3.42 13.37
CA TRP A 139 -1.68 -2.41 13.81
C TRP A 139 -2.41 -1.14 14.26
N SER A 140 -1.90 -0.51 15.32
CA SER A 140 -2.37 0.80 15.82
C SER A 140 -3.89 0.91 16.01
N LEU A 141 -4.47 -0.05 16.76
CA LEU A 141 -5.92 -0.11 17.01
C LEU A 141 -6.47 1.16 17.69
N ASP A 142 -5.68 1.80 18.54
CA ASP A 142 -6.08 3.01 19.27
C ASP A 142 -6.02 4.28 18.43
N GLY A 143 -5.35 4.24 17.28
CA GLY A 143 -5.22 5.36 16.34
C GLY A 143 -3.85 5.41 15.67
N THR A 144 -3.82 5.76 14.41
CA THR A 144 -2.58 5.90 13.65
C THR A 144 -1.82 7.14 14.14
N PRO A 145 -0.54 7.02 14.58
CA PRO A 145 0.24 8.16 15.02
C PRO A 145 0.38 9.21 13.91
N GLN A 146 0.19 10.48 14.24
CA GLN A 146 0.26 11.55 13.23
C GLN A 146 1.65 11.70 12.60
N ASN A 147 2.69 11.36 13.35
CA ASN A 147 4.07 11.42 12.89
C ASN A 147 4.55 10.13 12.22
N PHE A 148 3.71 9.10 12.11
CA PHE A 148 4.07 7.91 11.34
C PHE A 148 4.25 8.30 9.87
N GLY A 149 5.41 8.03 9.31
CA GLY A 149 5.78 8.47 7.97
C GLY A 149 6.22 7.31 7.09
N HIS A 150 7.50 7.25 6.78
CA HIS A 150 8.11 6.19 5.96
C HIS A 150 8.68 5.04 6.81
N ASP A 151 8.23 4.92 8.04
CA ASP A 151 8.69 3.88 8.95
C ASP A 151 8.12 2.52 8.53
N LEU A 152 8.93 1.49 8.70
CA LEU A 152 8.55 0.10 8.53
C LEU A 152 8.41 -0.54 9.90
N LEU A 153 7.62 -1.60 9.96
CA LEU A 153 7.44 -2.42 11.13
C LEU A 153 8.49 -3.54 11.16
N GLU A 154 8.74 -4.12 12.34
CA GLU A 154 9.65 -5.24 12.45
C GLU A 154 9.15 -6.44 11.64
N PRO A 155 9.97 -7.03 10.78
CA PRO A 155 9.59 -8.21 10.02
C PRO A 155 9.36 -9.43 10.90
N ASN A 156 8.35 -10.22 10.56
CA ASN A 156 8.08 -11.50 11.20
C ASN A 156 7.84 -12.59 10.14
N LEU A 157 8.91 -13.25 9.71
CA LEU A 157 8.84 -14.29 8.69
C LEU A 157 8.12 -15.55 9.15
N GLU A 158 8.09 -15.85 10.45
CA GLU A 158 7.37 -17.01 10.98
C GLU A 158 5.87 -16.91 10.70
N ARG A 159 5.34 -15.68 10.70
CA ARG A 159 3.92 -15.43 10.42
C ARG A 159 3.49 -15.76 8.99
N ILE A 160 4.43 -15.67 8.05
CA ILE A 160 4.19 -15.90 6.64
C ILE A 160 4.86 -17.18 6.11
N ALA A 161 5.47 -17.99 7.00
CA ALA A 161 6.25 -19.15 6.62
C ALA A 161 5.47 -20.14 5.76
N ASP A 162 4.22 -20.42 6.09
CA ASP A 162 3.33 -21.28 5.32
C ASP A 162 3.06 -20.76 3.90
N ARG A 163 3.03 -19.43 3.71
CA ARG A 163 2.89 -18.82 2.38
C ARG A 163 4.20 -18.89 1.61
N LEU A 164 5.33 -18.74 2.29
CA LEU A 164 6.65 -18.89 1.65
C LEU A 164 6.87 -20.33 1.18
N GLU A 165 6.50 -21.33 1.97
CA GLU A 165 6.57 -22.75 1.57
C GLU A 165 5.75 -23.00 0.29
N LEU A 166 4.51 -22.51 0.23
CA LEU A 166 3.68 -22.61 -0.96
C LEU A 166 4.30 -21.89 -2.17
N ALA A 167 4.89 -20.71 -1.95
CA ALA A 167 5.58 -19.99 -3.01
C ALA A 167 6.77 -20.79 -3.58
N PHE A 168 7.54 -21.46 -2.72
CA PHE A 168 8.66 -22.30 -3.12
C PHE A 168 8.20 -23.54 -3.90
N GLU A 169 7.07 -24.12 -3.53
CA GLU A 169 6.46 -25.23 -4.30
C GLU A 169 5.99 -24.76 -5.68
N ARG A 170 5.40 -23.58 -5.78
CA ARG A 170 4.90 -23.01 -7.04
C ARG A 170 6.03 -22.56 -7.97
N ILE A 171 7.07 -21.94 -7.40
CA ILE A 171 8.22 -21.40 -8.12
C ILE A 171 9.52 -21.86 -7.45
N PRO A 172 10.02 -23.04 -7.82
CA PRO A 172 11.19 -23.65 -7.17
C PRO A 172 12.44 -22.76 -7.15
N ALA A 173 12.61 -21.86 -8.13
CA ALA A 173 13.73 -20.92 -8.16
C ALA A 173 13.80 -20.02 -6.92
N LEU A 174 12.67 -19.76 -6.27
CA LEU A 174 12.62 -18.96 -5.04
C LEU A 174 13.27 -19.67 -3.85
N SER A 175 13.21 -21.01 -3.80
CA SER A 175 13.77 -21.79 -2.68
C SER A 175 15.30 -21.74 -2.61
N THR A 176 15.97 -21.37 -3.69
CA THR A 176 17.43 -21.24 -3.77
C THR A 176 17.92 -19.80 -3.78
N ALA A 177 17.01 -18.84 -3.93
CA ALA A 177 17.33 -17.43 -3.86
C ALA A 177 17.48 -16.97 -2.42
N GLY A 178 18.51 -16.20 -2.12
CA GLY A 178 18.63 -15.50 -0.83
C GLY A 178 17.55 -14.43 -0.66
N ILE A 179 17.28 -14.03 0.58
CA ILE A 179 16.44 -12.87 0.88
C ILE A 179 17.33 -11.65 0.94
N LYS A 180 17.06 -10.69 0.07
CA LYS A 180 17.75 -9.39 0.04
C LYS A 180 17.14 -8.41 1.01
N ASP A 181 15.83 -8.38 1.09
CA ASP A 181 15.09 -7.46 1.95
C ASP A 181 13.75 -8.04 2.36
N THR A 182 13.26 -7.64 3.53
CA THR A 182 11.94 -8.00 4.03
C THR A 182 11.25 -6.75 4.53
N ILE A 183 10.11 -6.46 3.96
CA ILE A 183 9.31 -5.29 4.28
C ILE A 183 8.06 -5.72 5.04
N ASN A 184 7.81 -5.07 6.18
CA ASN A 184 6.55 -5.15 6.91
C ASN A 184 6.02 -3.73 7.05
N GLY A 185 4.87 -3.46 6.48
CA GLY A 185 4.25 -2.14 6.51
C GLY A 185 2.76 -2.21 6.85
N PRO A 186 2.19 -1.12 7.38
CA PRO A 186 0.75 -1.08 7.63
C PRO A 186 -0.02 -0.93 6.31
N PHE A 187 -1.05 -1.73 6.16
CA PHE A 187 -1.97 -1.74 5.03
C PHE A 187 -3.40 -1.62 5.53
N VAL A 188 -4.19 -0.70 5.00
CA VAL A 188 -5.56 -0.45 5.48
C VAL A 188 -6.54 -1.39 4.82
N PHE A 189 -7.36 -2.05 5.64
CA PHE A 189 -8.49 -2.85 5.19
C PHE A 189 -9.81 -2.30 5.70
N SER A 190 -10.82 -2.38 4.85
CA SER A 190 -12.23 -2.22 5.20
C SER A 190 -12.89 -3.60 5.32
N PRO A 191 -14.07 -3.73 5.98
CA PRO A 191 -14.72 -5.02 6.17
C PRO A 191 -15.18 -5.72 4.89
N ASP A 192 -15.25 -4.98 3.81
CA ASP A 192 -15.66 -5.44 2.47
C ASP A 192 -14.48 -5.66 1.51
N GLY A 193 -13.23 -5.50 1.99
CA GLY A 193 -12.01 -5.80 1.26
C GLY A 193 -11.36 -4.60 0.60
#